data_9543aec61a34b63b6305eab1c3e08bed
#
_entry.id   9543aec61a34b63b6305eab1c3e08bed
#
_cell.length_a   1.000
_cell.length_b   1.000
_cell.length_c   1.000
_cell.angle_alpha   90.00
_cell.angle_beta   90.00
_cell.angle_gamma   90.00
#
_symmetry.space_group_name_H-M   'P 1'
#
loop_
_entity.id
_entity.type
_entity.pdbx_description
1 polymer ?
#
loop_
_entity_poly.entity_id
_entity_poly.type
_entity_poly.pdbx_seq_one_letter_code
_entity_poly.pdbx_strand_id
1 'polypeptide(L)'
;LPGWFHMTLTTDELDFAKYPEQTPLKDNQELLAYFDKKYAEGLSVLVAENEALLQNPWTLRHADNIFLTEPKVSVLCMSMSQQIHHRAQLGVYLRLLNIPIPGSYGPSADENKFM
;
A
#
# COMPACT_ATOMS: atom_id res chain seq x y z
N LEU A 1 -1.65 -0.12 2.80
CA LEU A 1 -0.57 -0.22 1.80
C LEU A 1 0.49 0.90 1.91
N PRO A 2 0.18 2.18 2.17
CA PRO A 2 1.22 3.21 2.30
C PRO A 2 2.27 2.88 3.37
N GLY A 3 1.90 2.21 4.44
CA GLY A 3 2.83 1.78 5.48
C GLY A 3 3.90 0.78 5.03
N TRP A 4 3.74 0.14 3.87
CA TRP A 4 4.75 -0.76 3.32
C TRP A 4 6.03 -0.02 2.94
N PHE A 5 5.93 1.25 2.51
CA PHE A 5 7.10 2.08 2.21
C PHE A 5 7.99 2.25 3.43
N HIS A 6 7.38 2.65 4.55
CA HIS A 6 8.10 2.81 5.82
C HIS A 6 8.71 1.47 6.25
N MET A 7 7.92 0.40 6.29
CA MET A 7 8.38 -0.92 6.72
C MET A 7 9.53 -1.42 5.85
N THR A 8 9.41 -1.35 4.53
CA THR A 8 10.45 -1.84 3.60
C THR A 8 11.77 -1.10 3.77
N LEU A 9 11.74 0.23 3.97
CA LEU A 9 12.94 1.03 4.09
C LEU A 9 13.56 1.00 5.49
N THR A 10 12.78 0.67 6.53
CA THR A 10 13.25 0.64 7.92
C THR A 10 13.53 -0.75 8.48
N THR A 11 13.15 -1.80 7.73
CA THR A 11 13.42 -3.21 8.13
C THR A 11 14.06 -3.98 6.99
N ASP A 12 14.56 -5.19 7.26
CA ASP A 12 15.12 -6.08 6.25
C ASP A 12 14.20 -7.28 5.97
N GLU A 13 13.18 -7.48 6.80
CA GLU A 13 12.20 -8.57 6.62
C GLU A 13 10.83 -8.23 7.23
N LEU A 14 9.81 -8.93 6.76
CA LEU A 14 8.53 -9.11 7.44
C LEU A 14 8.29 -10.60 7.66
N ASP A 15 8.21 -10.99 8.93
CA ASP A 15 7.83 -12.34 9.33
C ASP A 15 6.40 -12.34 9.88
N PHE A 16 5.46 -12.91 9.13
CA PHE A 16 4.06 -12.99 9.55
C PHE A 16 3.85 -13.82 10.83
N ALA A 17 4.77 -14.73 11.15
CA ALA A 17 4.67 -15.48 12.40
C ALA A 17 4.91 -14.61 13.64
N LYS A 18 5.59 -13.47 13.47
CA LYS A 18 5.88 -12.49 14.53
C LYS A 18 5.06 -11.21 14.41
N TYR A 19 4.30 -11.07 13.31
CA TYR A 19 3.53 -9.86 13.08
C TYR A 19 2.31 -9.84 13.99
N PRO A 20 2.11 -8.75 14.77
CA PRO A 20 0.99 -8.68 15.68
C PRO A 20 -0.34 -8.67 14.93
N GLU A 21 -1.33 -9.37 15.49
CA GLU A 21 -2.68 -9.35 14.98
C GLU A 21 -3.22 -7.92 14.96
N GLN A 22 -3.80 -7.52 13.83
CA GLN A 22 -4.33 -6.17 13.69
C GLN A 22 -5.70 -6.08 14.35
N THR A 23 -5.86 -5.12 15.24
CA THR A 23 -7.17 -4.80 15.80
C THR A 23 -8.07 -4.23 14.70
N PRO A 24 -9.28 -4.77 14.49
CA PRO A 24 -10.23 -4.22 13.54
C PRO A 24 -10.55 -2.76 13.86
N LEU A 25 -10.60 -1.92 12.82
CA LEU A 25 -11.01 -0.53 12.94
C LEU A 25 -12.55 -0.46 13.09
N LYS A 26 -13.04 0.42 13.94
CA LYS A 26 -14.45 0.47 14.33
C LYS A 26 -15.34 1.18 13.31
N ASP A 27 -14.80 2.21 12.67
CA ASP A 27 -15.56 3.07 11.77
C ASP A 27 -14.67 3.73 10.69
N ASN A 28 -15.31 4.48 9.79
CA ASN A 28 -14.62 5.18 8.70
C ASN A 28 -13.69 6.28 9.21
N GLN A 29 -13.94 6.86 10.36
CA GLN A 29 -13.13 7.92 10.93
C GLN A 29 -11.79 7.37 11.42
N GLU A 30 -11.83 6.23 12.13
CA GLU A 30 -10.62 5.50 12.51
C GLU A 30 -9.84 5.01 11.28
N LEU A 31 -10.55 4.55 10.24
CA LEU A 31 -9.93 4.11 8.99
C LEU A 31 -9.16 5.25 8.29
N LEU A 32 -9.77 6.42 8.18
CA LEU A 32 -9.13 7.60 7.58
C LEU A 32 -7.92 8.05 8.39
N ALA A 33 -8.06 8.14 9.72
CA ALA A 33 -6.95 8.50 10.61
C ALA A 33 -5.78 7.49 10.51
N TYR A 34 -6.09 6.21 10.44
CA TYR A 34 -5.09 5.16 10.22
C TYR A 34 -4.40 5.30 8.86
N PHE A 35 -5.16 5.57 7.81
CA PHE A 35 -4.61 5.81 6.48
C PHE A 35 -3.67 7.02 6.48
N ASP A 36 -4.10 8.17 7.02
CA ASP A 36 -3.30 9.39 7.08
C ASP A 36 -1.99 9.17 7.84
N LYS A 37 -2.07 8.47 8.97
CA LYS A 37 -0.88 8.07 9.73
C LYS A 37 0.08 7.24 8.88
N LYS A 38 -0.41 6.18 8.24
CA LYS A 38 0.43 5.28 7.42
C LYS A 38 0.97 5.98 6.17
N TYR A 39 0.23 6.92 5.62
CA TYR A 39 0.68 7.75 4.51
C TYR A 39 1.83 8.68 4.94
N ALA A 40 1.68 9.37 6.07
CA ALA A 40 2.73 10.23 6.61
C ALA A 40 4.01 9.44 6.95
N GLU A 41 3.87 8.26 7.59
CA GLU A 41 4.99 7.35 7.84
C GLU A 41 5.69 6.95 6.54
N GLY A 42 4.93 6.60 5.50
CA GLY A 42 5.47 6.23 4.18
C GLY A 42 6.23 7.39 3.52
N LEU A 43 5.70 8.61 3.57
CA LEU A 43 6.36 9.79 3.01
C LEU A 43 7.65 10.15 3.75
N SER A 44 7.70 9.95 5.07
CA SER A 44 8.84 10.33 5.90
C SER A 44 10.13 9.60 5.56
N VAL A 45 10.05 8.44 4.91
CA VAL A 45 11.21 7.62 4.52
C VAL A 45 11.61 7.79 3.05
N LEU A 46 10.84 8.53 2.25
CA LEU A 46 11.15 8.83 0.86
C LEU A 46 12.07 10.07 0.78
N VAL A 47 13.26 9.91 1.29
CA VAL A 47 14.30 10.95 1.36
C VAL A 47 15.57 10.46 0.65
N ALA A 48 16.39 11.40 0.16
CA ALA A 48 17.58 11.09 -0.62
C ALA A 48 18.57 10.17 0.13
N GLU A 49 18.64 10.30 1.46
CA GLU A 49 19.51 9.50 2.31
C GLU A 49 19.20 8.00 2.25
N ASN A 50 17.96 7.64 1.96
CA ASN A 50 17.51 6.25 1.85
C ASN A 50 17.71 5.64 0.46
N GLU A 51 18.17 6.41 -0.54
CA GLU A 51 18.43 5.90 -1.90
C GLU A 51 19.46 4.77 -1.89
N ALA A 52 20.48 4.84 -1.06
CA ALA A 52 21.49 3.80 -0.93
C ALA A 52 20.92 2.45 -0.44
N LEU A 53 19.74 2.44 0.23
CA LEU A 53 19.11 1.24 0.73
C LEU A 53 18.33 0.48 -0.34
N LEU A 54 18.01 1.11 -1.47
CA LEU A 54 17.08 0.56 -2.48
C LEU A 54 17.51 -0.78 -3.07
N GLN A 55 18.80 -1.05 -3.14
CA GLN A 55 19.35 -2.30 -3.66
C GLN A 55 19.55 -3.38 -2.60
N ASN A 56 19.38 -3.05 -1.32
CA ASN A 56 19.49 -4.02 -0.24
C ASN A 56 18.36 -5.05 -0.33
N PRO A 57 18.63 -6.33 0.00
CA PRO A 57 17.59 -7.35 -0.01
C PRO A 57 16.57 -7.12 1.11
N TRP A 58 15.33 -7.48 0.83
CA TRP A 58 14.24 -7.52 1.79
C TRP A 58 13.45 -8.82 1.65
N THR A 59 13.09 -9.45 2.77
CA THR A 59 12.50 -10.78 2.78
C THR A 59 11.09 -10.77 3.35
N LEU A 60 10.16 -11.41 2.65
CA LEU A 60 8.82 -11.74 3.15
C LEU A 60 8.78 -13.21 3.51
N ARG A 61 8.41 -13.53 4.75
CA ARG A 61 8.39 -14.89 5.25
C ARG A 61 7.27 -15.17 6.26
N HIS A 62 7.02 -16.42 6.52
CA HIS A 62 6.26 -16.91 7.67
C HIS A 62 7.07 -18.04 8.32
N ALA A 63 7.65 -17.77 9.48
CA ALA A 63 8.60 -18.67 10.15
C ALA A 63 9.72 -19.10 9.18
N ASP A 64 9.88 -20.40 8.93
CA ASP A 64 10.92 -20.92 8.04
C ASP A 64 10.55 -20.86 6.55
N ASN A 65 9.30 -20.51 6.23
CA ASN A 65 8.84 -20.43 4.84
C ASN A 65 9.07 -19.04 4.26
N ILE A 66 10.00 -18.92 3.33
CA ILE A 66 10.30 -17.68 2.60
C ILE A 66 9.41 -17.62 1.36
N PHE A 67 8.61 -16.54 1.25
CA PHE A 67 7.77 -16.30 0.08
C PHE A 67 8.52 -15.57 -1.03
N LEU A 68 9.34 -14.59 -0.66
CA LEU A 68 10.20 -13.86 -1.59
C LEU A 68 11.38 -13.21 -0.87
N THR A 69 12.46 -13.00 -1.60
CA THR A 69 13.56 -12.10 -1.23
C THR A 69 13.90 -11.28 -2.46
N GLU A 70 13.70 -9.97 -2.37
CA GLU A 70 13.86 -9.03 -3.47
C GLU A 70 14.56 -7.76 -3.02
N PRO A 71 15.19 -6.99 -3.91
CA PRO A 71 15.67 -5.65 -3.57
C PRO A 71 14.54 -4.77 -3.05
N LYS A 72 14.82 -3.90 -2.10
CA LYS A 72 13.82 -2.98 -1.50
C LYS A 72 13.07 -2.17 -2.57
N VAL A 73 13.74 -1.73 -3.63
CA VAL A 73 13.09 -1.03 -4.75
C VAL A 73 12.00 -1.88 -5.41
N SER A 74 12.23 -3.18 -5.60
CA SER A 74 11.23 -4.09 -6.16
C SER A 74 10.02 -4.22 -5.24
N VAL A 75 10.25 -4.32 -3.93
CA VAL A 75 9.17 -4.38 -2.92
C VAL A 75 8.35 -3.08 -2.90
N LEU A 76 8.99 -1.91 -3.04
CA LEU A 76 8.28 -0.63 -3.17
C LEU A 76 7.42 -0.59 -4.43
N CYS A 77 7.95 -1.03 -5.58
CA CYS A 77 7.17 -1.12 -6.82
C CYS A 77 5.99 -2.09 -6.69
N MET A 78 6.19 -3.25 -6.05
CA MET A 78 5.10 -4.19 -5.75
C MET A 78 4.03 -3.55 -4.86
N SER A 79 4.42 -2.80 -3.84
CA SER A 79 3.50 -2.10 -2.95
C SER A 79 2.66 -1.05 -3.69
N MET A 80 3.25 -0.30 -4.61
CA MET A 80 2.53 0.64 -5.49
C MET A 80 1.55 -0.09 -6.40
N SER A 81 1.97 -1.19 -7.01
CA SER A 81 1.11 -2.01 -7.89
C SER A 81 -0.08 -2.59 -7.13
N GLN A 82 0.12 -3.04 -5.90
CA GLN A 82 -0.95 -3.51 -5.02
C GLN A 82 -1.94 -2.38 -4.67
N GLN A 83 -1.45 -1.17 -4.46
CA GLN A 83 -2.32 -0.02 -4.19
C GLN A 83 -3.20 0.31 -5.40
N ILE A 84 -2.65 0.30 -6.61
CA ILE A 84 -3.40 0.50 -7.87
C ILE A 84 -4.44 -0.60 -8.03
N HIS A 85 -4.06 -1.86 -7.81
CA HIS A 85 -4.95 -3.02 -7.91
C HIS A 85 -6.14 -2.91 -6.96
N HIS A 86 -5.89 -2.70 -5.67
CA HIS A 86 -6.96 -2.60 -4.67
C HIS A 86 -7.84 -1.36 -4.87
N ARG A 87 -7.28 -0.25 -5.31
CA ARG A 87 -8.07 0.94 -5.67
C ARG A 87 -9.04 0.63 -6.80
N ALA A 88 -8.60 -0.10 -7.83
CA ALA A 88 -9.47 -0.50 -8.93
C ALA A 88 -10.60 -1.43 -8.45
N GLN A 89 -10.29 -2.38 -7.55
CA GLN A 89 -11.31 -3.25 -6.94
C GLN A 89 -12.36 -2.45 -6.14
N LEU A 90 -11.94 -1.46 -5.35
CA LEU A 90 -12.85 -0.57 -4.63
C LEU A 90 -13.78 0.19 -5.59
N GLY A 91 -13.26 0.65 -6.74
CA GLY A 91 -14.06 1.27 -7.79
C GLY A 91 -15.16 0.35 -8.31
N VAL A 92 -14.87 -0.93 -8.51
CA VAL A 92 -15.88 -1.94 -8.91
C VAL A 92 -16.95 -2.09 -7.84
N TYR A 93 -16.59 -2.22 -6.56
CA TYR A 93 -17.57 -2.33 -5.47
C TYR A 93 -18.47 -1.09 -5.37
N LEU A 94 -17.92 0.11 -5.49
CA LEU A 94 -18.70 1.34 -5.50
C LEU A 94 -19.71 1.37 -6.67
N ARG A 95 -19.28 0.95 -7.87
CA ARG A 95 -20.16 0.83 -9.04
C ARG A 95 -21.30 -0.16 -8.82
N LEU A 96 -21.04 -1.30 -8.21
CA LEU A 96 -22.08 -2.29 -7.86
C LEU A 96 -23.11 -1.72 -6.88
N LEU A 97 -22.72 -0.75 -6.07
CA LEU A 97 -23.58 -0.03 -5.13
C LEU A 97 -24.24 1.23 -5.74
N ASN A 98 -24.07 1.48 -7.05
CA ASN A 98 -24.51 2.70 -7.73
C ASN A 98 -23.94 3.99 -7.14
N ILE A 99 -22.74 3.93 -6.58
CA ILE A 99 -22.01 5.09 -6.07
C ILE A 99 -21.07 5.59 -7.18
N PRO A 100 -21.17 6.85 -7.60
CA PRO A 100 -20.28 7.44 -8.61
C PRO A 100 -18.82 7.36 -8.17
N ILE A 101 -17.91 7.09 -9.13
CA ILE A 101 -16.48 7.02 -8.87
C ILE A 101 -15.74 8.12 -9.63
N PRO A 102 -14.69 8.72 -9.02
CA PRO A 102 -13.82 9.65 -9.72
C PRO A 102 -12.98 8.94 -10.78
N GLY A 103 -12.55 9.68 -11.79
CA GLY A 103 -11.55 9.21 -12.74
C GLY A 103 -10.21 8.92 -12.05
N SER A 104 -9.46 7.95 -12.60
CA SER A 104 -8.12 7.57 -12.09
C SER A 104 -7.02 8.18 -12.96
N TYR A 105 -6.84 7.66 -14.16
CA TYR A 105 -5.88 8.11 -15.16
C TYR A 105 -6.55 8.82 -16.35
N GLY A 106 -7.86 8.93 -16.29
CA GLY A 106 -8.75 9.57 -17.21
C GLY A 106 -10.13 9.67 -16.59
N PRO A 107 -11.12 10.26 -17.25
CA PRO A 107 -12.46 10.41 -16.71
C PRO A 107 -13.12 9.05 -16.48
N SER A 108 -13.88 8.92 -15.39
CA SER A 108 -14.74 7.76 -15.19
C SER A 108 -16.02 7.89 -16.04
N ALA A 109 -16.80 6.81 -16.11
CA ALA A 109 -18.12 6.86 -16.77
C ALA A 109 -19.12 7.78 -16.06
N ASP A 110 -18.84 8.21 -14.84
CA ASP A 110 -19.67 9.13 -14.06
C ASP A 110 -19.28 10.61 -14.28
N GLU A 111 -18.16 10.86 -14.96
CA GLU A 111 -17.66 12.19 -15.27
C GLU A 111 -17.98 12.57 -16.72
N ASN A 112 -19.15 13.15 -16.98
CA ASN A 112 -19.63 13.52 -18.33
C ASN A 112 -18.84 14.64 -19.01
N LYS A 113 -17.52 14.70 -18.86
CA LYS A 113 -16.69 15.78 -19.41
C LYS A 113 -16.39 15.64 -20.91
N PHE A 114 -16.77 14.51 -21.55
CA PHE A 114 -16.44 14.21 -22.94
C PHE A 114 -17.63 13.68 -23.78
N MET A 115 -18.84 13.84 -23.27
CA MET A 115 -20.07 13.58 -24.06
C MET A 115 -20.79 14.86 -24.39
#